data_b37e1fbbeab26a9a6d48c87ebb0480ce
#
_entry.id   b37e1fbbeab26a9a6d48c87ebb0480ce
#
_cell.length_a   1.000
_cell.length_b   1.000
_cell.length_c   1.000
_cell.angle_alpha   90.00
_cell.angle_beta   90.00
_cell.angle_gamma   90.00
#
_symmetry.space_group_name_H-M   'P 1'
#
loop_
_entity.id
_entity.type
_entity.pdbx_description
1 polymer ?
#
loop_
_entity_poly.entity_id
_entity_poly.type
_entity_poly.pdbx_seq_one_letter_code
_entity_poly.pdbx_strand_id
1 'polypeptide(L)'
;NTILWSGGMALAQTLVSAMTGYAFSRYDFKFKGFWFVMIVLAFIIPTPVTMIPRLMMFVTVQEATALQLIGTAIPQVSMAVLGQGVYSTVLILIFYTAFNMIPRVLDEAAQIDGASSLKIFWFIVVKMSAATILVVFLFSFVWNWNETYITGTLLRGNIELLPSKLNMFNSEFSNLV
;
A
#
# COMPACT_ATOMS: atom_id res chain seq x y z
N ASN A 1 4.83 10.54 16.51
CA ASN A 1 5.32 10.16 15.18
C ASN A 1 4.63 8.89 14.62
N THR A 2 4.41 7.83 15.44
CA THR A 2 3.85 6.54 14.98
C THR A 2 2.46 6.68 14.35
N ILE A 3 1.53 7.43 14.98
CA ILE A 3 0.17 7.65 14.44
C ILE A 3 0.25 8.36 13.08
N LEU A 4 1.04 9.41 12.99
CA LEU A 4 1.20 10.17 11.73
C LEU A 4 1.85 9.32 10.64
N TRP A 5 2.83 8.51 11.00
CA TRP A 5 3.51 7.59 10.10
C TRP A 5 2.53 6.54 9.56
N SER A 6 1.92 5.76 10.47
CA SER A 6 1.00 4.69 10.07
C SER A 6 -0.25 5.22 9.38
N GLY A 7 -0.78 6.38 9.81
CA GLY A 7 -1.92 7.04 9.18
C GLY A 7 -1.60 7.55 7.78
N GLY A 8 -0.46 8.20 7.59
CA GLY A 8 -0.02 8.68 6.28
C GLY A 8 0.23 7.53 5.29
N MET A 9 0.92 6.48 5.74
CA MET A 9 1.14 5.26 4.94
C MET A 9 -0.18 4.58 4.58
N ALA A 10 -1.10 4.46 5.55
CA ALA A 10 -2.42 3.85 5.33
C ALA A 10 -3.26 4.64 4.32
N LEU A 11 -3.25 5.97 4.39
CA LEU A 11 -3.94 6.82 3.42
C LEU A 11 -3.38 6.64 2.01
N ALA A 12 -2.05 6.70 1.85
CA ALA A 12 -1.39 6.51 0.56
C ALA A 12 -1.71 5.13 -0.03
N GLN A 13 -1.58 4.06 0.75
CA GLN A 13 -1.86 2.70 0.32
C GLN A 13 -3.34 2.50 -0.03
N THR A 14 -4.26 3.01 0.78
CA THR A 14 -5.70 2.92 0.52
C THR A 14 -6.06 3.60 -0.80
N LEU A 15 -5.54 4.79 -1.03
CA LEU A 15 -5.79 5.55 -2.25
C LEU A 15 -5.27 4.81 -3.50
N VAL A 16 -4.01 4.39 -3.46
CA VAL A 16 -3.37 3.70 -4.59
C VAL A 16 -4.03 2.35 -4.85
N SER A 17 -4.35 1.59 -3.79
CA SER A 17 -5.04 0.31 -3.92
C SER A 17 -6.47 0.47 -4.47
N ALA A 18 -7.18 1.53 -4.08
CA ALA A 18 -8.50 1.84 -4.64
C ALA A 18 -8.41 2.19 -6.13
N MET A 19 -7.47 3.04 -6.52
CA MET A 19 -7.28 3.40 -7.93
C MET A 19 -6.89 2.17 -8.77
N THR A 20 -5.99 1.33 -8.28
CA THR A 20 -5.57 0.10 -8.95
C THR A 20 -6.72 -0.91 -9.05
N GLY A 21 -7.43 -1.16 -7.95
CA GLY A 21 -8.60 -2.02 -7.91
C GLY A 21 -9.70 -1.55 -8.87
N TYR A 22 -9.92 -0.22 -8.96
CA TYR A 22 -10.86 0.38 -9.91
C TYR A 22 -10.43 0.15 -11.35
N ALA A 23 -9.14 0.37 -11.67
CA ALA A 23 -8.61 0.13 -13.01
C ALA A 23 -8.82 -1.33 -13.44
N PHE A 24 -8.51 -2.30 -12.59
CA PHE A 24 -8.72 -3.72 -12.88
C PHE A 24 -10.20 -4.11 -12.93
N SER A 25 -11.07 -3.44 -12.19
CA SER A 25 -12.51 -3.73 -12.17
C SER A 25 -13.23 -3.19 -13.42
N ARG A 26 -12.88 -1.98 -13.88
CA ARG A 26 -13.66 -1.23 -14.87
C ARG A 26 -13.08 -1.22 -16.27
N TYR A 27 -11.76 -1.27 -16.40
CA TYR A 27 -11.11 -1.15 -17.71
C TYR A 27 -10.66 -2.49 -18.23
N ASP A 28 -10.76 -2.63 -19.55
CA ASP A 28 -10.15 -3.72 -20.30
C ASP A 28 -8.91 -3.16 -21.02
N PHE A 29 -7.75 -3.61 -20.59
CA PHE A 29 -6.46 -3.21 -21.14
C PHE A 29 -5.65 -4.43 -21.54
N LYS A 30 -4.64 -4.19 -22.42
CA LYS A 30 -3.80 -5.24 -22.97
C LYS A 30 -3.08 -6.01 -21.83
N PHE A 31 -3.16 -7.33 -21.86
CA PHE A 31 -2.57 -8.23 -20.86
C PHE A 31 -3.12 -8.07 -19.44
N LYS A 32 -4.36 -7.59 -19.26
CA LYS A 32 -5.03 -7.46 -17.95
C LYS A 32 -4.93 -8.75 -17.11
N GLY A 33 -5.22 -9.91 -17.71
CA GLY A 33 -5.12 -11.19 -17.01
C GLY A 33 -3.72 -11.52 -16.53
N PHE A 34 -2.70 -11.24 -17.35
CA PHE A 34 -1.29 -11.41 -16.96
C PHE A 34 -0.93 -10.55 -15.75
N TRP A 35 -1.27 -9.26 -15.78
CA TRP A 35 -1.00 -8.35 -14.67
C TRP A 35 -1.77 -8.72 -13.41
N PHE A 36 -3.00 -9.21 -13.55
CA PHE A 36 -3.78 -9.69 -12.41
C PHE A 36 -3.12 -10.91 -11.75
N VAL A 37 -2.65 -11.87 -12.55
CA VAL A 37 -1.88 -13.02 -12.05
C VAL A 37 -0.60 -12.55 -11.35
N MET A 38 0.11 -11.55 -11.88
CA MET A 38 1.30 -10.99 -11.22
C MET A 38 0.97 -10.38 -9.85
N ILE A 39 -0.17 -9.69 -9.71
CA ILE A 39 -0.65 -9.19 -8.41
C ILE A 39 -0.87 -10.37 -7.45
N VAL A 40 -1.57 -11.42 -7.88
CA VAL A 40 -1.84 -12.59 -7.04
C VAL A 40 -0.54 -13.31 -6.65
N LEU A 41 0.40 -13.47 -7.58
CA LEU A 41 1.71 -14.07 -7.30
C LEU A 41 2.51 -13.23 -6.31
N ALA A 42 2.46 -11.90 -6.42
CA ALA A 42 3.12 -11.00 -5.46
C ALA A 42 2.59 -11.14 -4.03
N PHE A 43 1.34 -11.59 -3.86
CA PHE A 43 0.79 -11.91 -2.53
C PHE A 43 1.40 -13.18 -1.92
N ILE A 44 1.74 -14.16 -2.76
CA ILE A 44 2.28 -15.45 -2.30
C ILE A 44 3.74 -15.33 -1.87
N ILE A 45 4.50 -14.37 -2.43
CA ILE A 45 5.91 -14.21 -2.13
C ILE A 45 6.09 -13.60 -0.73
N PRO A 46 6.82 -14.27 0.18
CA PRO A 46 7.07 -13.75 1.52
C PRO A 46 7.86 -12.43 1.49
N THR A 47 7.47 -11.48 2.33
CA THR A 47 8.15 -10.17 2.45
C THR A 47 9.68 -10.27 2.62
N PRO A 48 10.25 -11.19 3.44
CA PRO A 48 11.69 -11.31 3.60
C PRO A 48 12.43 -11.60 2.29
N VAL A 49 11.84 -12.36 1.38
CA VAL A 49 12.44 -12.69 0.08
C VAL A 49 12.56 -11.44 -0.81
N THR A 50 11.57 -10.58 -0.78
CA THR A 50 11.53 -9.35 -1.61
C THR A 50 12.31 -8.20 -0.98
N MET A 51 12.58 -8.26 0.33
CA MET A 51 13.19 -7.14 1.07
C MET A 51 14.65 -6.91 0.68
N ILE A 52 15.42 -7.98 0.49
CA ILE A 52 16.84 -7.88 0.11
C ILE A 52 17.00 -7.20 -1.26
N PRO A 53 16.34 -7.66 -2.34
CA PRO A 53 16.39 -6.97 -3.63
C PRO A 53 15.95 -5.51 -3.56
N ARG A 54 14.88 -5.20 -2.78
CA ARG A 54 14.41 -3.83 -2.59
C ARG A 54 15.45 -2.94 -1.90
N LEU A 55 16.07 -3.44 -0.84
CA LEU A 55 17.15 -2.73 -0.15
C LEU A 55 18.32 -2.46 -1.10
N MET A 56 18.76 -3.46 -1.85
CA MET A 56 19.85 -3.31 -2.83
C MET A 56 19.49 -2.27 -3.90
N MET A 57 18.26 -2.29 -4.41
CA MET A 57 17.79 -1.28 -5.38
C MET A 57 17.92 0.15 -4.82
N PHE A 58 17.45 0.39 -3.58
CA PHE A 58 17.56 1.71 -2.97
C PHE A 58 19.01 2.12 -2.69
N VAL A 59 19.86 1.17 -2.27
CA VAL A 59 21.31 1.43 -2.09
C VAL A 59 21.96 1.79 -3.41
N THR A 60 21.71 1.04 -4.48
CA THR A 60 22.27 1.34 -5.83
C THR A 60 21.83 2.71 -6.33
N VAL A 61 20.55 3.05 -6.16
CA VAL A 61 20.04 4.40 -6.53
C VAL A 61 20.70 5.48 -5.67
N GLN A 62 20.90 5.25 -4.38
CA GLN A 62 21.59 6.17 -3.49
C GLN A 62 23.03 6.41 -3.93
N GLU A 63 23.77 5.37 -4.29
CA GLU A 63 25.14 5.47 -4.80
C GLU A 63 25.22 6.20 -6.14
N ALA A 64 24.26 5.95 -7.04
CA ALA A 64 24.23 6.57 -8.36
C ALA A 64 23.83 8.05 -8.33
N THR A 65 22.99 8.46 -7.36
CA THR A 65 22.40 9.82 -7.31
C THR A 65 22.99 10.70 -6.23
N ALA A 66 23.82 10.15 -5.33
CA ALA A 66 24.32 10.79 -4.11
C ALA A 66 23.19 11.28 -3.15
N LEU A 67 21.95 10.86 -3.37
CA LEU A 67 20.80 11.16 -2.50
C LEU A 67 20.77 10.16 -1.34
N GLN A 68 20.71 10.64 -0.12
CA GLN A 68 20.53 9.77 1.04
C GLN A 68 19.10 9.23 1.07
N LEU A 69 18.93 7.97 0.68
CA LEU A 69 17.62 7.30 0.67
C LEU A 69 17.45 6.42 1.92
N ILE A 70 18.40 5.56 2.20
CA ILE A 70 18.37 4.67 3.37
C ILE A 70 18.50 5.50 4.65
N GLY A 71 17.66 5.22 5.63
CA GLY A 71 17.54 6.01 6.84
C GLY A 71 16.53 7.17 6.73
N THR A 72 15.88 7.35 5.57
CA THR A 72 14.85 8.37 5.35
C THR A 72 13.48 7.72 5.11
N ALA A 73 12.42 8.54 5.09
CA ALA A 73 11.05 8.12 4.78
C ALA A 73 10.86 7.74 3.30
N ILE A 74 11.73 8.22 2.41
CA ILE A 74 11.54 8.15 0.95
C ILE A 74 11.33 6.72 0.44
N PRO A 75 12.14 5.70 0.79
CA PRO A 75 11.95 4.35 0.29
C PRO A 75 10.59 3.77 0.65
N GLN A 76 10.17 3.91 1.90
CA GLN A 76 8.92 3.31 2.37
C GLN A 76 7.70 4.05 1.82
N VAL A 77 7.74 5.38 1.74
CA VAL A 77 6.68 6.19 1.12
C VAL A 77 6.58 5.90 -0.38
N SER A 78 7.70 5.81 -1.08
CA SER A 78 7.69 5.46 -2.52
C SER A 78 7.09 4.08 -2.77
N MET A 79 7.42 3.09 -1.94
CA MET A 79 6.81 1.75 -2.02
C MET A 79 5.29 1.82 -1.80
N ALA A 80 4.81 2.60 -0.83
CA ALA A 80 3.38 2.77 -0.57
C ALA A 80 2.65 3.39 -1.76
N VAL A 81 3.20 4.47 -2.32
CA VAL A 81 2.63 5.19 -3.47
C VAL A 81 2.70 4.37 -4.77
N LEU A 82 3.67 3.50 -4.92
CA LEU A 82 3.79 2.59 -6.07
C LEU A 82 3.01 1.27 -5.90
N GLY A 83 2.17 1.14 -4.86
CA GLY A 83 1.38 -0.07 -4.63
C GLY A 83 2.20 -1.26 -4.13
N GLN A 84 3.41 -1.03 -3.62
CA GLN A 84 4.33 -2.03 -3.07
C GLN A 84 4.49 -1.93 -1.55
N GLY A 85 3.58 -1.23 -0.89
CA GLY A 85 3.55 -1.11 0.57
C GLY A 85 3.14 -2.41 1.27
N VAL A 86 3.04 -2.34 2.59
CA VAL A 86 2.71 -3.50 3.43
C VAL A 86 1.37 -4.10 3.02
N TYR A 87 1.40 -5.36 2.58
CA TYR A 87 0.21 -6.11 2.11
C TYR A 87 -0.66 -5.38 1.07
N SER A 88 -0.11 -4.44 0.30
CA SER A 88 -0.86 -3.66 -0.71
C SER A 88 -1.62 -4.54 -1.70
N THR A 89 -1.10 -5.72 -2.02
CA THR A 89 -1.75 -6.70 -2.92
C THR A 89 -3.12 -7.12 -2.38
N VAL A 90 -3.23 -7.39 -1.07
CA VAL A 90 -4.50 -7.76 -0.44
C VAL A 90 -5.49 -6.60 -0.53
N LEU A 91 -5.02 -5.37 -0.26
CA LEU A 91 -5.85 -4.17 -0.34
C LEU A 91 -6.41 -3.95 -1.75
N ILE A 92 -5.57 -4.17 -2.78
CA ILE A 92 -5.98 -4.09 -4.20
C ILE A 92 -7.06 -5.14 -4.50
N LEU A 93 -6.89 -6.38 -4.04
CA LEU A 93 -7.85 -7.46 -4.27
C LEU A 93 -9.19 -7.21 -3.57
N ILE A 94 -9.17 -6.64 -2.35
CA ILE A 94 -10.40 -6.23 -1.64
C ILE A 94 -11.16 -5.17 -2.45
N PHE A 95 -10.46 -4.14 -2.94
CA PHE A 95 -11.09 -3.10 -3.77
C PHE A 95 -11.58 -3.65 -5.11
N TYR A 96 -10.80 -4.51 -5.76
CA TYR A 96 -11.21 -5.16 -7.00
C TYR A 96 -12.52 -5.94 -6.84
N THR A 97 -12.65 -6.74 -5.78
CA THR A 97 -13.88 -7.48 -5.51
C THR A 97 -15.05 -6.56 -5.17
N ALA A 98 -14.83 -5.57 -4.30
CA ALA A 98 -15.87 -4.63 -3.90
C ALA A 98 -16.40 -3.80 -5.10
N PHE A 99 -15.51 -3.33 -5.96
CA PHE A 99 -15.91 -2.53 -7.12
C PHE A 99 -16.61 -3.37 -8.19
N ASN A 100 -16.29 -4.65 -8.32
CA ASN A 100 -17.04 -5.54 -9.22
C ASN A 100 -18.48 -5.79 -8.75
N MET A 101 -18.80 -5.60 -7.47
CA MET A 101 -20.18 -5.70 -6.96
C MET A 101 -21.04 -4.48 -7.33
N ILE A 102 -20.43 -3.36 -7.70
CA ILE A 102 -21.16 -2.14 -8.11
C ILE A 102 -21.63 -2.32 -9.56
N PRO A 103 -22.95 -2.17 -9.85
CA PRO A 103 -23.48 -2.32 -11.20
C PRO A 103 -22.85 -1.34 -12.20
N ARG A 104 -22.38 -1.83 -13.33
CA ARG A 104 -21.79 -1.01 -14.41
C ARG A 104 -22.75 0.00 -15.02
N VAL A 105 -24.04 -0.27 -14.95
CA VAL A 105 -25.10 0.64 -15.44
C VAL A 105 -24.99 2.04 -14.83
N LEU A 106 -24.50 2.16 -13.60
CA LEU A 106 -24.28 3.46 -12.96
C LEU A 106 -23.15 4.25 -13.63
N ASP A 107 -22.08 3.54 -14.01
CA ASP A 107 -20.95 4.16 -14.71
C ASP A 107 -21.38 4.59 -16.13
N GLU A 108 -22.15 3.75 -16.82
CA GLU A 108 -22.68 4.02 -18.17
C GLU A 108 -23.64 5.21 -18.17
N ALA A 109 -24.56 5.27 -17.21
CA ALA A 109 -25.48 6.42 -17.06
C ALA A 109 -24.71 7.72 -16.82
N ALA A 110 -23.71 7.69 -15.93
CA ALA A 110 -22.88 8.86 -15.66
C ALA A 110 -22.02 9.28 -16.88
N GLN A 111 -21.60 8.34 -17.71
CA GLN A 111 -20.89 8.65 -18.96
C GLN A 111 -21.81 9.33 -19.99
N ILE A 112 -23.09 8.92 -20.08
CA ILE A 112 -24.10 9.58 -20.92
C ILE A 112 -24.32 11.02 -20.45
N ASP A 113 -24.29 11.28 -19.13
CA ASP A 113 -24.35 12.61 -18.52
C ASP A 113 -23.05 13.43 -18.67
N GLY A 114 -22.05 12.90 -19.40
CA GLY A 114 -20.77 13.57 -19.67
C GLY A 114 -19.76 13.54 -18.52
N ALA A 115 -19.92 12.63 -17.53
CA ALA A 115 -18.95 12.49 -16.46
C ALA A 115 -17.68 11.80 -16.95
N SER A 116 -16.52 12.38 -16.61
CA SER A 116 -15.23 11.73 -16.86
C SER A 116 -15.02 10.57 -15.91
N SER A 117 -14.14 9.60 -16.29
CA SER A 117 -13.82 8.43 -15.47
C SER A 117 -13.36 8.79 -14.05
N LEU A 118 -12.61 9.87 -13.87
CA LEU A 118 -12.22 10.35 -12.55
C LEU A 118 -13.41 10.87 -11.73
N LYS A 119 -14.40 11.54 -12.37
CA LYS A 119 -15.62 11.94 -11.70
C LYS A 119 -16.43 10.72 -11.26
N ILE A 120 -16.56 9.71 -12.12
CA ILE A 120 -17.25 8.45 -11.79
C ILE A 120 -16.58 7.79 -10.60
N PHE A 121 -15.26 7.66 -10.62
CA PHE A 121 -14.50 7.09 -9.51
C PHE A 121 -14.78 7.82 -8.19
N TRP A 122 -14.59 9.14 -8.13
CA TRP A 122 -14.71 9.89 -6.88
C TRP A 122 -16.16 10.08 -6.39
N PHE A 123 -17.11 10.30 -7.29
CA PHE A 123 -18.47 10.68 -6.91
C PHE A 123 -19.46 9.50 -6.85
N ILE A 124 -19.16 8.39 -7.54
CA ILE A 124 -20.02 7.21 -7.53
C ILE A 124 -19.32 6.08 -6.78
N VAL A 125 -18.20 5.57 -7.30
CA VAL A 125 -17.56 4.34 -6.80
C VAL A 125 -17.05 4.52 -5.37
N VAL A 126 -16.33 5.59 -5.08
CA VAL A 126 -15.81 5.89 -3.73
C VAL A 126 -16.95 6.06 -2.73
N LYS A 127 -18.01 6.77 -3.10
CA LYS A 127 -19.16 6.97 -2.20
C LYS A 127 -19.93 5.68 -1.92
N MET A 128 -20.12 4.84 -2.93
CA MET A 128 -20.80 3.55 -2.76
C MET A 128 -19.95 2.53 -1.97
N SER A 129 -18.63 2.71 -1.97
CA SER A 129 -17.68 1.81 -1.30
C SER A 129 -17.13 2.38 0.01
N ALA A 130 -17.78 3.35 0.62
CA ALA A 130 -17.28 4.02 1.81
C ALA A 130 -16.95 3.05 2.96
N ALA A 131 -17.78 2.03 3.18
CA ALA A 131 -17.53 0.99 4.17
C ALA A 131 -16.25 0.17 3.83
N THR A 132 -16.08 -0.22 2.58
CA THR A 132 -14.87 -0.94 2.12
C THR A 132 -13.62 -0.07 2.29
N ILE A 133 -13.69 1.22 1.95
CA ILE A 133 -12.57 2.15 2.11
C ILE A 133 -12.17 2.27 3.58
N LEU A 134 -13.14 2.38 4.49
CA LEU A 134 -12.87 2.42 5.91
C LEU A 134 -12.19 1.14 6.40
N VAL A 135 -12.70 -0.03 6.01
CA VAL A 135 -12.13 -1.33 6.38
C VAL A 135 -10.70 -1.48 5.86
N VAL A 136 -10.46 -1.13 4.58
CA VAL A 136 -9.13 -1.19 3.97
C VAL A 136 -8.16 -0.22 4.64
N PHE A 137 -8.62 1.00 4.94
CA PHE A 137 -7.82 1.98 5.69
C PHE A 137 -7.43 1.46 7.07
N LEU A 138 -8.37 0.87 7.82
CA LEU A 138 -8.10 0.31 9.14
C LEU A 138 -7.11 -0.86 9.07
N PHE A 139 -7.25 -1.79 8.13
CA PHE A 139 -6.27 -2.85 7.92
C PHE A 139 -4.90 -2.30 7.58
N SER A 140 -4.82 -1.38 6.62
CA SER A 140 -3.56 -0.75 6.26
C SER A 140 -2.93 -0.01 7.44
N PHE A 141 -3.73 0.71 8.24
CA PHE A 141 -3.26 1.40 9.43
C PHE A 141 -2.66 0.43 10.46
N VAL A 142 -3.40 -0.63 10.80
CA VAL A 142 -2.94 -1.63 11.78
C VAL A 142 -1.70 -2.37 11.29
N TRP A 143 -1.64 -2.72 10.01
CA TRP A 143 -0.45 -3.37 9.44
C TRP A 143 0.77 -2.46 9.45
N ASN A 144 0.63 -1.20 9.03
CA ASN A 144 1.73 -0.24 9.09
C ASN A 144 2.13 0.11 10.53
N TRP A 145 1.18 0.09 11.46
CA TRP A 145 1.47 0.27 12.88
C TRP A 145 2.36 -0.85 13.44
N ASN A 146 2.06 -2.09 13.09
CA ASN A 146 2.79 -3.27 13.60
C ASN A 146 4.03 -3.63 12.77
N GLU A 147 4.25 -2.96 11.63
CA GLU A 147 5.38 -3.26 10.74
C GLU A 147 6.70 -2.75 11.30
N THR A 148 7.53 -3.67 11.78
CA THR A 148 8.83 -3.36 12.36
C THR A 148 10.01 -3.80 11.49
N TYR A 149 9.81 -4.82 10.64
CA TYR A 149 10.87 -5.40 9.82
C TYR A 149 11.30 -4.49 8.67
N ILE A 150 10.36 -4.07 7.82
CA ILE A 150 10.62 -3.17 6.70
C ILE A 150 11.08 -1.80 7.23
N THR A 151 10.39 -1.31 8.25
CA THR A 151 10.69 -0.04 8.90
C THR A 151 12.08 -0.05 9.53
N GLY A 152 12.43 -1.09 10.30
CA GLY A 152 13.76 -1.23 10.88
C GLY A 152 14.87 -1.31 9.84
N THR A 153 14.62 -2.01 8.73
CA THR A 153 15.61 -2.17 7.65
C THR A 153 15.84 -0.89 6.86
N LEU A 154 14.77 -0.14 6.52
CA LEU A 154 14.86 1.03 5.66
C LEU A 154 15.14 2.33 6.43
N LEU A 155 14.54 2.52 7.61
CA LEU A 155 14.71 3.74 8.42
C LEU A 155 15.93 3.70 9.33
N ARG A 156 16.45 2.52 9.64
CA ARG A 156 17.64 2.31 10.51
C ARG A 156 17.59 3.07 11.83
N GLY A 157 16.40 3.23 12.40
CA GLY A 157 16.21 3.91 13.69
C GLY A 157 16.15 5.45 13.63
N ASN A 158 16.33 6.07 12.46
CA ASN A 158 16.26 7.55 12.34
C ASN A 158 14.83 8.08 12.61
N ILE A 159 13.80 7.27 12.38
CA ILE A 159 12.43 7.57 12.78
C ILE A 159 12.02 6.52 13.82
N GLU A 160 11.91 6.97 15.06
CA GLU A 160 11.52 6.11 16.16
C GLU A 160 10.01 5.89 16.17
N LEU A 161 9.60 4.65 15.94
CA LEU A 161 8.22 4.21 16.02
C LEU A 161 8.00 3.39 17.29
N LEU A 162 6.81 3.52 17.88
CA LEU A 162 6.46 2.87 19.14
C LEU A 162 6.66 1.35 19.12
N PRO A 163 6.22 0.58 18.10
CA PRO A 163 6.43 -0.86 18.06
C PRO A 163 7.90 -1.27 18.02
N SER A 164 8.75 -0.51 17.32
CA SER A 164 10.20 -0.76 17.27
C SER A 164 10.84 -0.55 18.64
N LYS A 165 10.45 0.49 19.37
CA LYS A 165 10.92 0.75 20.74
C LYS A 165 10.46 -0.34 21.73
N LEU A 166 9.22 -0.79 21.62
CA LEU A 166 8.70 -1.87 22.47
C LEU A 166 9.45 -3.19 22.21
N ASN A 167 9.78 -3.50 20.97
CA ASN A 167 10.57 -4.69 20.64
C ASN A 167 12.00 -4.60 21.20
N MET A 168 12.66 -3.44 21.14
CA MET A 168 13.96 -3.21 21.76
C MET A 168 13.89 -3.39 23.27
N PHE A 169 12.91 -2.78 23.92
CA PHE A 169 12.70 -2.90 25.37
C PHE A 169 12.48 -4.36 25.81
N ASN A 170 11.64 -5.10 25.09
CA ASN A 170 11.43 -6.52 25.37
C ASN A 170 12.70 -7.36 25.20
N SER A 171 13.51 -7.08 24.20
CA SER A 171 14.78 -7.82 24.00
C SER A 171 15.80 -7.51 25.10
N GLU A 172 15.90 -6.27 25.56
CA GLU A 172 16.74 -5.88 26.68
C GLU A 172 16.29 -6.55 27.99
N PHE A 173 14.96 -6.54 28.24
CA PHE A 173 14.39 -7.15 29.45
C PHE A 173 14.55 -8.67 29.49
N SER A 174 14.41 -9.35 28.34
CA SER A 174 14.60 -10.80 28.27
C SER A 174 16.05 -11.23 28.43
N ASN A 175 17.01 -10.35 28.22
CA ASN A 175 18.43 -10.62 28.47
C ASN A 175 18.86 -10.37 29.92
N LEU A 176 17.99 -9.81 30.75
CA LEU A 176 18.23 -9.54 32.18
C LEU A 176 17.64 -10.62 33.11
N VAL A 177 16.85 -11.55 32.56
CA VAL A 177 16.20 -12.67 33.25
C VAL A 177 16.81 -13.99 32.77
#